data_62e61ed9c6708b8f0cc6c3c6d08ab9b7
#
_entry.id   62e61ed9c6708b8f0cc6c3c6d08ab9b7
#
_cell.length_a   1.000
_cell.length_b   1.000
_cell.length_c   1.000
_cell.angle_alpha   90.00
_cell.angle_beta   90.00
_cell.angle_gamma   90.00
#
_symmetry.space_group_name_H-M   'P 1'
#
loop_
_entity.id
_entity.type
_entity.pdbx_description
1 polymer ?
#
loop_
_entity_poly.entity_id
_entity_poly.type
_entity_poly.pdbx_seq_one_letter_code
_entity_poly.pdbx_strand_id
1 'polypeptide(L)'
;SVFGLAFAVGMSTQTIHTDSYQKNHFTQLPNIFEQPHTFTIVLKEKLKNTANNQRYVALVNQVDSTMCSGKLLLNINKDSLNHSFIIGNRLQIQGSLYPNMAPKNPFQFDYGTYLKNKQIYGQLYANATQIKVSYQIEKDVWYYAAQIRNTIIDNLKKDGFKATELNVAVALLLGQQQDIDPEIIKD
;
A
#
# COMPACT_ATOMS: atom_id res chain seq x y z
N SER A 1 -37.03 10.08 -16.89
CA SER A 1 -36.18 11.07 -17.56
C SER A 1 -34.79 10.47 -17.78
N VAL A 2 -34.14 10.77 -18.90
CA VAL A 2 -32.80 10.27 -19.26
C VAL A 2 -31.76 10.64 -18.16
N PHE A 3 -31.88 11.83 -17.57
CA PHE A 3 -31.00 12.27 -16.49
C PHE A 3 -31.14 11.40 -15.22
N GLY A 4 -32.35 10.98 -14.86
CA GLY A 4 -32.55 10.07 -13.74
C GLY A 4 -31.95 8.70 -13.95
N LEU A 5 -32.01 8.19 -15.17
CA LEU A 5 -31.40 6.92 -15.54
C LEU A 5 -29.85 7.01 -15.52
N ALA A 6 -29.27 8.08 -16.10
CA ALA A 6 -27.84 8.33 -16.06
C ALA A 6 -27.31 8.46 -14.64
N PHE A 7 -28.04 9.17 -13.76
CA PHE A 7 -27.69 9.29 -12.35
C PHE A 7 -27.72 7.95 -11.61
N ALA A 8 -28.79 7.16 -11.83
CA ALA A 8 -28.92 5.83 -11.23
C ALA A 8 -27.81 4.87 -11.69
N VAL A 9 -27.44 4.90 -12.97
CA VAL A 9 -26.32 4.11 -13.52
C VAL A 9 -25.01 4.56 -12.89
N GLY A 10 -24.75 5.87 -12.78
CA GLY A 10 -23.56 6.42 -12.15
C GLY A 10 -23.42 5.98 -10.67
N MET A 11 -24.49 6.10 -9.89
CA MET A 11 -24.48 5.65 -8.49
C MET A 11 -24.27 4.13 -8.37
N SER A 12 -24.93 3.35 -9.21
CA SER A 12 -24.78 1.88 -9.21
C SER A 12 -23.34 1.48 -9.56
N THR A 13 -22.75 2.11 -10.57
CA THR A 13 -21.36 1.88 -10.96
C THR A 13 -20.40 2.21 -9.82
N GLN A 14 -20.57 3.34 -9.17
CA GLN A 14 -19.74 3.73 -8.03
C GLN A 14 -19.85 2.72 -6.88
N THR A 15 -21.05 2.27 -6.55
CA THR A 15 -21.28 1.28 -5.48
C THR A 15 -20.61 -0.05 -5.79
N ILE A 16 -20.74 -0.54 -7.04
CA ILE A 16 -20.14 -1.81 -7.48
C ILE A 16 -18.60 -1.74 -7.46
N HIS A 17 -18.02 -0.58 -7.83
CA HIS A 17 -16.58 -0.38 -7.88
C HIS A 17 -15.94 0.03 -6.55
N THR A 18 -16.72 0.23 -5.48
CA THR A 18 -16.19 0.52 -4.15
C THR A 18 -16.00 -0.78 -3.36
N ASP A 19 -14.76 -1.21 -3.22
CA ASP A 19 -14.40 -2.49 -2.60
C ASP A 19 -14.97 -2.67 -1.19
N SER A 20 -15.07 -1.60 -0.39
CA SER A 20 -15.55 -1.66 1.00
C SER A 20 -17.03 -2.03 1.14
N TYR A 21 -17.83 -1.94 0.09
CA TYR A 21 -19.23 -2.37 0.11
C TYR A 21 -19.39 -3.88 -0.18
N GLN A 22 -18.34 -4.54 -0.58
CA GLN A 22 -18.38 -5.98 -0.82
C GLN A 22 -18.48 -6.73 0.52
N LYS A 23 -19.33 -7.75 0.58
CA LYS A 23 -19.60 -8.53 1.80
C LYS A 23 -18.34 -9.23 2.35
N ASN A 24 -17.40 -9.56 1.48
CA ASN A 24 -16.14 -10.21 1.85
C ASN A 24 -15.01 -9.22 2.15
N HIS A 25 -15.28 -7.90 2.19
CA HIS A 25 -14.24 -6.92 2.52
C HIS A 25 -13.88 -7.00 4.01
N PHE A 26 -12.58 -6.93 4.34
CA PHE A 26 -12.09 -7.10 5.72
C PHE A 26 -12.72 -6.10 6.71
N THR A 27 -13.12 -4.90 6.25
CA THR A 27 -13.78 -3.91 7.13
C THR A 27 -15.17 -4.30 7.58
N GLN A 28 -15.77 -5.33 6.98
CA GLN A 28 -17.07 -5.89 7.39
C GLN A 28 -16.94 -6.92 8.51
N LEU A 29 -15.71 -7.31 8.86
CA LEU A 29 -15.48 -8.24 9.96
C LEU A 29 -15.77 -7.56 11.31
N PRO A 30 -16.39 -8.27 12.26
CA PRO A 30 -16.66 -7.71 13.59
C PRO A 30 -15.35 -7.40 14.32
N ASN A 31 -15.31 -6.28 15.04
CA ASN A 31 -14.21 -5.86 15.91
C ASN A 31 -12.83 -5.75 15.23
N ILE A 32 -12.80 -5.62 13.90
CA ILE A 32 -11.55 -5.61 13.11
C ILE A 32 -10.57 -4.51 13.54
N PHE A 33 -11.06 -3.39 14.06
CA PHE A 33 -10.26 -2.27 14.55
C PHE A 33 -10.07 -2.26 16.07
N GLU A 34 -10.72 -3.17 16.80
CA GLU A 34 -10.75 -3.14 18.27
C GLU A 34 -9.79 -4.15 18.90
N GLN A 35 -9.48 -5.22 18.18
CA GLN A 35 -8.67 -6.34 18.65
C GLN A 35 -7.51 -6.63 17.70
N PRO A 36 -6.41 -7.22 18.21
CA PRO A 36 -5.36 -7.75 17.36
C PRO A 36 -5.85 -8.99 16.60
N HIS A 37 -5.53 -9.03 15.31
CA HIS A 37 -5.84 -10.13 14.40
C HIS A 37 -4.60 -10.63 13.68
N THR A 38 -4.69 -11.82 13.10
CA THR A 38 -3.66 -12.35 12.21
C THR A 38 -4.05 -12.09 10.76
N PHE A 39 -3.30 -11.23 10.09
CA PHE A 39 -3.53 -10.86 8.70
C PHE A 39 -2.62 -11.68 7.78
N THR A 40 -3.20 -12.32 6.76
CA THR A 40 -2.45 -12.85 5.62
C THR A 40 -2.62 -11.89 4.45
N ILE A 41 -1.52 -11.27 4.05
CA ILE A 41 -1.50 -10.19 3.07
C ILE A 41 -0.48 -10.44 1.98
N VAL A 42 -0.66 -9.80 0.81
CA VAL A 42 0.29 -9.81 -0.30
C VAL A 42 0.69 -8.39 -0.64
N LEU A 43 2.00 -8.14 -0.72
CA LEU A 43 2.53 -6.82 -1.05
C LEU A 43 2.29 -6.50 -2.53
N LYS A 44 1.67 -5.36 -2.83
CA LYS A 44 1.33 -4.92 -4.20
C LYS A 44 2.10 -3.68 -4.65
N GLU A 45 2.43 -2.78 -3.74
CA GLU A 45 3.15 -1.55 -4.06
C GLU A 45 4.03 -1.12 -2.90
N LYS A 46 5.24 -0.65 -3.19
CA LYS A 46 6.11 0.00 -2.21
C LYS A 46 5.88 1.50 -2.28
N LEU A 47 5.61 2.12 -1.15
CA LEU A 47 5.43 3.57 -1.04
C LEU A 47 6.70 4.25 -0.53
N LYS A 48 6.76 5.59 -0.65
CA LYS A 48 7.81 6.39 -0.03
C LYS A 48 7.91 6.07 1.45
N ASN A 49 9.11 5.72 1.89
CA ASN A 49 9.39 5.46 3.30
C ASN A 49 9.20 6.74 4.12
N THR A 50 8.78 6.60 5.37
CA THR A 50 8.89 7.68 6.36
C THR A 50 10.24 7.61 7.08
N ALA A 51 10.50 8.54 7.98
CA ALA A 51 11.71 8.49 8.81
C ALA A 51 11.85 7.12 9.50
N ASN A 52 10.76 6.60 10.06
CA ASN A 52 10.77 5.43 10.94
C ASN A 52 10.22 4.15 10.30
N ASN A 53 9.49 4.25 9.17
CA ASN A 53 8.79 3.08 8.61
C ASN A 53 9.08 2.88 7.12
N GLN A 54 9.24 1.62 6.73
CA GLN A 54 9.01 1.17 5.37
C GLN A 54 7.50 0.99 5.15
N ARG A 55 7.00 1.43 3.99
CA ARG A 55 5.57 1.48 3.73
C ARG A 55 5.20 0.72 2.46
N TYR A 56 4.15 -0.09 2.58
CA TYR A 56 3.64 -0.90 1.46
C TYR A 56 2.12 -0.82 1.40
N VAL A 57 1.58 -0.81 0.18
CA VAL A 57 0.17 -1.17 -0.05
C VAL A 57 0.09 -2.68 -0.15
N ALA A 58 -0.75 -3.28 0.64
CA ALA A 58 -0.95 -4.72 0.67
C ALA A 58 -2.42 -5.09 0.43
N LEU A 59 -2.64 -6.17 -0.31
CA LEU A 59 -3.94 -6.81 -0.46
C LEU A 59 -4.14 -7.80 0.67
N VAL A 60 -5.27 -7.71 1.36
CA VAL A 60 -5.68 -8.66 2.39
C VAL A 60 -6.32 -9.87 1.72
N ASN A 61 -5.84 -11.07 2.03
CA ASN A 61 -6.39 -12.32 1.54
C ASN A 61 -7.17 -13.06 2.62
N GLN A 62 -6.75 -12.87 3.88
CA GLN A 62 -7.36 -13.56 5.02
C GLN A 62 -7.11 -12.77 6.30
N VAL A 63 -8.10 -12.76 7.19
CA VAL A 63 -7.98 -12.30 8.58
C VAL A 63 -8.38 -13.45 9.47
N ASP A 64 -7.48 -13.87 10.37
CA ASP A 64 -7.58 -15.07 11.17
C ASP A 64 -7.88 -16.31 10.30
N SER A 65 -9.10 -16.86 10.38
CA SER A 65 -9.54 -17.98 9.55
C SER A 65 -10.50 -17.58 8.44
N THR A 66 -10.83 -16.28 8.29
CA THR A 66 -11.84 -15.81 7.35
C THR A 66 -11.18 -15.25 6.09
N MET A 67 -11.53 -15.82 4.93
CA MET A 67 -11.11 -15.30 3.63
C MET A 67 -11.82 -13.97 3.38
N CYS A 68 -11.03 -12.95 3.04
CA CYS A 68 -11.55 -11.61 2.80
C CYS A 68 -10.74 -10.89 1.72
N SER A 69 -11.18 -9.69 1.36
CA SER A 69 -10.53 -8.84 0.37
C SER A 69 -10.35 -7.43 0.91
N GLY A 70 -9.64 -6.61 0.17
CA GLY A 70 -9.44 -5.19 0.45
C GLY A 70 -7.98 -4.82 0.56
N LYS A 71 -7.69 -3.52 0.55
CA LYS A 71 -6.32 -2.98 0.64
C LYS A 71 -6.10 -2.30 1.97
N LEU A 72 -4.93 -2.54 2.53
CA LEU A 72 -4.43 -1.83 3.71
C LEU A 72 -3.06 -1.22 3.46
N LEU A 73 -2.70 -0.24 4.28
CA LEU A 73 -1.36 0.32 4.34
C LEU A 73 -0.57 -0.42 5.43
N LEU A 74 0.50 -1.09 5.03
CA LEU A 74 1.43 -1.73 5.95
C LEU A 74 2.58 -0.77 6.25
N ASN A 75 2.81 -0.49 7.52
CA ASN A 75 3.92 0.29 8.05
C ASN A 75 4.82 -0.64 8.86
N ILE A 76 6.07 -0.84 8.43
CA ILE A 76 7.03 -1.72 9.09
C ILE A 76 8.15 -0.85 9.66
N ASN A 77 8.41 -1.00 10.95
CA ASN A 77 9.47 -0.25 11.62
C ASN A 77 10.84 -0.60 11.03
N LYS A 78 11.61 0.42 10.61
CA LYS A 78 12.93 0.27 10.01
C LYS A 78 13.96 -0.30 10.98
N ASP A 79 13.91 0.08 12.25
CA ASP A 79 14.86 -0.35 13.27
C ASP A 79 14.81 -1.86 13.52
N SER A 80 13.68 -2.48 13.13
CA SER A 80 13.49 -3.93 13.25
C SER A 80 13.83 -4.70 11.98
N LEU A 81 14.19 -4.03 10.87
CA LEU A 81 14.38 -4.64 9.55
C LEU A 81 15.74 -4.35 8.95
N ASN A 82 16.47 -5.39 8.57
CA ASN A 82 17.73 -5.29 7.84
C ASN A 82 17.58 -5.34 6.32
N HIS A 83 16.36 -5.51 5.80
CA HIS A 83 16.09 -5.64 4.36
C HIS A 83 14.70 -5.11 3.98
N SER A 84 14.48 -4.88 2.69
CA SER A 84 13.17 -4.56 2.12
C SER A 84 12.48 -5.81 1.61
N PHE A 85 11.17 -5.90 1.76
CA PHE A 85 10.37 -6.95 1.16
C PHE A 85 10.17 -6.70 -0.34
N ILE A 86 9.98 -7.78 -1.08
CA ILE A 86 9.74 -7.77 -2.52
C ILE A 86 8.23 -7.73 -2.76
N ILE A 87 7.79 -6.99 -3.79
CA ILE A 87 6.40 -7.02 -4.25
C ILE A 87 6.03 -8.45 -4.65
N GLY A 88 4.84 -8.88 -4.26
CA GLY A 88 4.39 -10.27 -4.39
C GLY A 88 4.68 -11.14 -3.17
N ASN A 89 5.52 -10.70 -2.21
CA ASN A 89 5.68 -11.46 -0.96
C ASN A 89 4.35 -11.60 -0.23
N ARG A 90 4.06 -12.82 0.19
CA ARG A 90 2.95 -13.13 1.09
C ARG A 90 3.47 -13.11 2.51
N LEU A 91 2.83 -12.28 3.34
CA LEU A 91 3.20 -12.07 4.74
C LEU A 91 2.04 -12.48 5.64
N GLN A 92 2.36 -13.11 6.76
CA GLN A 92 1.44 -13.29 7.87
C GLN A 92 1.89 -12.40 9.02
N ILE A 93 1.01 -11.52 9.48
CA ILE A 93 1.32 -10.48 10.47
C ILE A 93 0.27 -10.53 11.56
N GLN A 94 0.72 -10.61 12.81
CA GLN A 94 -0.16 -10.45 13.96
C GLN A 94 -0.07 -9.01 14.47
N GLY A 95 -1.20 -8.31 14.54
CA GLY A 95 -1.23 -6.91 14.97
C GLY A 95 -2.63 -6.30 14.98
N SER A 96 -2.69 -5.06 15.42
CA SER A 96 -3.92 -4.27 15.44
C SER A 96 -4.02 -3.40 14.18
N LEU A 97 -5.20 -3.40 13.59
CA LEU A 97 -5.51 -2.54 12.46
C LEU A 97 -6.03 -1.19 12.97
N TYR A 98 -5.55 -0.12 12.41
CA TYR A 98 -5.98 1.25 12.73
C TYR A 98 -6.80 1.84 11.58
N PRO A 99 -7.91 2.51 11.86
CA PRO A 99 -8.66 3.23 10.82
C PRO A 99 -7.87 4.42 10.28
N ASN A 100 -8.21 4.86 9.08
CA ASN A 100 -7.67 6.09 8.53
C ASN A 100 -8.21 7.28 9.32
N MET A 101 -7.31 8.08 9.85
CA MET A 101 -7.67 9.23 10.70
C MET A 101 -7.89 10.47 9.83
N ALA A 102 -8.89 11.26 10.20
CA ALA A 102 -9.08 12.61 9.67
C ALA A 102 -7.95 13.56 10.13
N PRO A 103 -7.69 14.67 9.41
CA PRO A 103 -6.70 15.65 9.80
C PRO A 103 -7.06 16.28 11.14
N LYS A 104 -6.04 16.53 11.97
CA LYS A 104 -6.21 17.14 13.29
C LYS A 104 -6.27 18.67 13.24
N ASN A 105 -5.70 19.27 12.19
CA ASN A 105 -5.62 20.71 12.04
C ASN A 105 -6.45 21.20 10.84
N PRO A 106 -7.08 22.39 10.92
CA PRO A 106 -7.70 23.03 9.78
C PRO A 106 -6.67 23.20 8.64
N PHE A 107 -7.10 23.01 7.40
CA PHE A 107 -6.26 23.14 6.19
C PHE A 107 -5.11 22.12 6.05
N GLN A 108 -5.00 21.16 6.97
CA GLN A 108 -4.08 20.04 6.82
C GLN A 108 -4.57 19.12 5.69
N PHE A 109 -3.62 18.60 4.87
CA PHE A 109 -3.96 17.59 3.87
C PHE A 109 -4.64 16.38 4.51
N ASP A 110 -5.82 16.02 4.01
CA ASP A 110 -6.59 14.88 4.49
C ASP A 110 -6.03 13.57 3.88
N TYR A 111 -5.02 13.03 4.59
CA TYR A 111 -4.41 11.78 4.20
C TYR A 111 -5.36 10.59 4.33
N GLY A 112 -6.31 10.64 5.27
CA GLY A 112 -7.33 9.60 5.44
C GLY A 112 -8.25 9.49 4.23
N THR A 113 -8.78 10.62 3.75
CA THR A 113 -9.59 10.69 2.53
C THR A 113 -8.77 10.30 1.29
N TYR A 114 -7.50 10.73 1.20
CA TYR A 114 -6.61 10.30 0.12
C TYR A 114 -6.46 8.78 0.06
N LEU A 115 -6.20 8.11 1.19
CA LEU A 115 -6.11 6.65 1.27
C LEU A 115 -7.43 5.97 0.90
N LYS A 116 -8.56 6.50 1.38
CA LYS A 116 -9.90 6.00 1.06
C LYS A 116 -10.18 6.06 -0.46
N ASN A 117 -9.79 7.15 -1.13
CA ASN A 117 -9.91 7.29 -2.58
C ASN A 117 -9.03 6.28 -3.35
N LYS A 118 -7.94 5.81 -2.74
CA LYS A 118 -7.10 4.70 -3.20
C LYS A 118 -7.64 3.32 -2.80
N GLN A 119 -8.81 3.27 -2.18
CA GLN A 119 -9.43 2.07 -1.63
C GLN A 119 -8.57 1.37 -0.57
N ILE A 120 -7.83 2.15 0.21
CA ILE A 120 -7.03 1.68 1.35
C ILE A 120 -7.78 2.07 2.62
N TYR A 121 -8.33 1.09 3.34
CA TYR A 121 -9.30 1.32 4.41
C TYR A 121 -8.75 1.12 5.83
N GLY A 122 -7.48 0.81 5.97
CA GLY A 122 -6.85 0.67 7.29
C GLY A 122 -5.35 0.68 7.20
N GLN A 123 -4.71 0.85 8.35
CA GLN A 123 -3.26 0.88 8.52
C GLN A 123 -2.82 -0.16 9.54
N LEU A 124 -1.91 -1.03 9.15
CA LEU A 124 -1.30 -2.03 10.01
C LEU A 124 0.14 -1.61 10.33
N TYR A 125 0.50 -1.59 11.60
CA TYR A 125 1.87 -1.34 12.05
C TYR A 125 2.48 -2.62 12.57
N ALA A 126 3.69 -2.94 12.14
CA ALA A 126 4.36 -4.17 12.53
C ALA A 126 5.87 -3.96 12.73
N ASN A 127 6.43 -4.74 13.65
CA ASN A 127 7.86 -4.96 13.77
C ASN A 127 8.26 -6.24 13.02
N ALA A 128 9.53 -6.39 12.65
CA ALA A 128 10.02 -7.56 11.93
C ALA A 128 9.69 -8.89 12.66
N THR A 129 9.70 -8.89 13.97
CA THR A 129 9.39 -10.06 14.81
C THR A 129 7.95 -10.55 14.71
N GLN A 130 7.04 -9.67 14.29
CA GLN A 130 5.62 -9.97 14.11
C GLN A 130 5.29 -10.47 12.70
N ILE A 131 6.29 -10.50 11.81
CA ILE A 131 6.11 -10.82 10.39
C ILE A 131 6.68 -12.21 10.10
N LYS A 132 5.81 -13.09 9.60
CA LYS A 132 6.22 -14.37 9.02
C LYS A 132 6.11 -14.27 7.51
N VAL A 133 7.22 -14.48 6.82
CA VAL A 133 7.28 -14.44 5.34
C VAL A 133 6.99 -15.83 4.81
N SER A 134 6.03 -15.94 3.88
CA SER A 134 5.82 -17.18 3.13
C SER A 134 6.84 -17.31 2.03
N TYR A 135 7.31 -18.52 1.77
CA TYR A 135 8.19 -18.81 0.63
C TYR A 135 7.51 -18.64 -0.73
N GLN A 136 6.18 -18.59 -0.76
CA GLN A 136 5.42 -18.39 -2.00
C GLN A 136 5.34 -16.90 -2.33
N ILE A 137 5.79 -16.56 -3.55
CA ILE A 137 5.66 -15.22 -4.13
C ILE A 137 4.49 -15.24 -5.10
N GLU A 138 3.56 -14.33 -4.94
CA GLU A 138 2.45 -14.13 -5.87
C GLU A 138 2.93 -13.31 -7.08
N LYS A 139 3.06 -14.00 -8.22
CA LYS A 139 3.54 -13.41 -9.49
C LYS A 139 2.38 -12.89 -10.32
N ASP A 140 1.87 -11.75 -9.98
CA ASP A 140 0.81 -11.05 -10.70
C ASP A 140 1.36 -9.85 -11.51
N VAL A 141 0.46 -9.07 -12.10
CA VAL A 141 0.82 -7.87 -12.88
C VAL A 141 1.68 -6.89 -12.05
N TRP A 142 1.41 -6.74 -10.77
CA TRP A 142 2.14 -5.84 -9.87
C TRP A 142 3.56 -6.33 -9.63
N TYR A 143 3.73 -7.65 -9.49
CA TYR A 143 5.05 -8.27 -9.37
C TYR A 143 5.89 -8.01 -10.63
N TYR A 144 5.34 -8.29 -11.83
CA TYR A 144 6.08 -8.08 -13.07
C TYR A 144 6.37 -6.60 -13.33
N ALA A 145 5.43 -5.70 -13.04
CA ALA A 145 5.65 -4.26 -13.14
C ALA A 145 6.79 -3.80 -12.20
N ALA A 146 6.84 -4.32 -10.98
CA ALA A 146 7.93 -4.04 -10.05
C ALA A 146 9.28 -4.58 -10.55
N GLN A 147 9.30 -5.78 -11.15
CA GLN A 147 10.53 -6.37 -11.73
C GLN A 147 11.05 -5.55 -12.90
N ILE A 148 10.17 -5.14 -13.83
CA ILE A 148 10.56 -4.28 -14.96
C ILE A 148 11.15 -2.96 -14.43
N ARG A 149 10.51 -2.35 -13.45
CA ARG A 149 10.98 -1.12 -12.81
C ARG A 149 12.37 -1.29 -12.21
N ASN A 150 12.58 -2.34 -11.42
CA ASN A 150 13.88 -2.63 -10.80
C ASN A 150 14.95 -2.84 -11.86
N THR A 151 14.63 -3.56 -12.94
CA THR A 151 15.56 -3.77 -14.06
C THR A 151 15.97 -2.45 -14.72
N ILE A 152 15.02 -1.54 -14.95
CA ILE A 152 15.31 -0.20 -15.50
C ILE A 152 16.24 0.57 -14.55
N ILE A 153 15.94 0.60 -13.25
CA ILE A 153 16.75 1.28 -12.24
C ILE A 153 18.18 0.69 -12.21
N ASP A 154 18.31 -0.63 -12.23
CA ASP A 154 19.60 -1.29 -12.17
C ASP A 154 20.43 -1.04 -13.44
N ASN A 155 19.80 -0.96 -14.61
CA ASN A 155 20.48 -0.59 -15.84
C ASN A 155 20.98 0.87 -15.81
N LEU A 156 20.14 1.81 -15.37
CA LEU A 156 20.53 3.21 -15.20
C LEU A 156 21.73 3.36 -14.22
N LYS A 157 21.74 2.57 -13.15
CA LYS A 157 22.90 2.54 -12.21
C LYS A 157 24.17 2.05 -12.88
N LYS A 158 24.06 1.01 -13.71
CA LYS A 158 25.22 0.43 -14.45
C LYS A 158 25.78 1.40 -15.49
N ASP A 159 24.92 2.21 -16.11
CA ASP A 159 25.31 3.22 -17.11
C ASP A 159 26.00 4.45 -16.48
N GLY A 160 26.25 4.44 -15.17
CA GLY A 160 27.08 5.44 -14.49
C GLY A 160 26.34 6.72 -14.09
N PHE A 161 25.01 6.73 -14.10
CA PHE A 161 24.24 7.87 -13.58
C PHE A 161 24.57 8.10 -12.10
N LYS A 162 24.89 9.34 -11.75
CA LYS A 162 25.08 9.73 -10.35
C LYS A 162 23.78 9.62 -9.58
N ALA A 163 23.84 9.48 -8.25
CA ALA A 163 22.67 9.26 -7.42
C ALA A 163 21.57 10.33 -7.67
N THR A 164 21.95 11.61 -7.81
CA THR A 164 21.02 12.72 -8.08
C THR A 164 20.36 12.58 -9.44
N GLU A 165 21.15 12.32 -10.49
CA GLU A 165 20.66 12.14 -11.86
C GLU A 165 19.75 10.92 -11.98
N LEU A 166 20.13 9.83 -11.30
CA LEU A 166 19.34 8.60 -11.21
C LEU A 166 17.97 8.86 -10.56
N ASN A 167 17.93 9.59 -9.45
CA ASN A 167 16.69 9.91 -8.76
C ASN A 167 15.74 10.73 -9.63
N VAL A 168 16.26 11.72 -10.37
CA VAL A 168 15.47 12.51 -11.31
C VAL A 168 14.98 11.65 -12.47
N ALA A 169 15.85 10.83 -13.08
CA ALA A 169 15.47 9.93 -14.16
C ALA A 169 14.39 8.93 -13.73
N VAL A 170 14.53 8.32 -12.55
CA VAL A 170 13.54 7.41 -11.98
C VAL A 170 12.21 8.12 -11.70
N ALA A 171 12.24 9.35 -11.18
CA ALA A 171 11.02 10.13 -10.94
C ALA A 171 10.29 10.46 -12.24
N LEU A 172 11.00 10.87 -13.27
CA LEU A 172 10.43 11.26 -14.58
C LEU A 172 9.93 10.04 -15.38
N LEU A 173 10.71 8.96 -15.44
CA LEU A 173 10.39 7.78 -16.26
C LEU A 173 9.38 6.87 -15.60
N LEU A 174 9.46 6.72 -14.28
CA LEU A 174 8.67 5.73 -13.52
C LEU A 174 7.61 6.37 -12.63
N GLY A 175 7.53 7.71 -12.61
CA GLY A 175 6.57 8.44 -11.77
C GLY A 175 6.76 8.21 -10.27
N GLN A 176 7.95 7.76 -9.85
CA GLN A 176 8.24 7.44 -8.45
C GLN A 176 9.13 8.50 -7.81
N GLN A 177 8.64 9.07 -6.71
CA GLN A 177 9.42 9.94 -5.83
C GLN A 177 9.92 9.21 -4.58
N GLN A 178 9.94 7.87 -4.61
CA GLN A 178 10.14 7.05 -3.39
C GLN A 178 11.57 7.12 -2.87
N ASP A 179 12.55 7.26 -3.76
CA ASP A 179 13.98 7.23 -3.44
C ASP A 179 14.67 8.59 -3.65
N ILE A 180 13.89 9.66 -3.91
CA ILE A 180 14.45 11.01 -4.00
C ILE A 180 14.79 11.49 -2.60
N ASP A 181 16.06 11.81 -2.38
CA ASP A 181 16.55 12.37 -1.14
C ASP A 181 15.79 13.67 -0.82
N PRO A 182 15.27 13.86 0.40
CA PRO A 182 14.53 15.07 0.78
C PRO A 182 15.30 16.37 0.58
N GLU A 183 16.61 16.32 0.53
CA GLU A 183 17.46 17.49 0.27
C GLU A 183 17.39 17.99 -1.19
N ILE A 184 17.08 17.09 -2.14
CA ILE A 184 16.99 17.45 -3.58
C ILE A 184 15.64 18.12 -3.91
N ILE A 185 14.63 17.98 -3.05
CA ILE A 185 13.29 18.58 -3.25
C ILE A 185 13.25 20.03 -2.73
N LYS A 186 14.28 20.50 -2.02
CA LYS A 186 14.32 21.84 -1.39
C LYS A 186 14.98 22.92 -2.21
N ASP A 187 15.59 22.59 -3.33
CA ASP A 187 16.14 23.53 -4.32
C ASP A 187 15.15 23.66 -5.51
#